data_7b0b06de0539757a2f7516bfa0dbc98e
#
_entry.id   7b0b06de0539757a2f7516bfa0dbc98e
#
_cell.length_a   1.000
_cell.length_b   1.000
_cell.length_c   1.000
_cell.angle_alpha   90.00
_cell.angle_beta   90.00
_cell.angle_gamma   90.00
#
_symmetry.space_group_name_H-M   'P 1'
#
loop_
_entity.id
_entity.type
_entity.pdbx_description
1 polymer ?
#
loop_
_entity_poly.entity_id
_entity_poly.type
_entity_poly.pdbx_seq_one_letter_code
_entity_poly.pdbx_strand_id
1 'polypeptide(L)'
;MWIFDSYFKGCVELWSREIRLSRTSIVYPPSFYMYLKDPHAHWDMIEGLASRYKVEECSFNTIFGKFEGHKIYASRKVAEKIEIQTKYAAELYNVDVRQDQRYLAEKDLFPCGDKDDSRFSPDIDVPLIGLGMEVIGDPSLPREISCVQLLDGHKRRFEGPEKVVLSDLLEFIKVHDPDVILFPYADTWVPLIVKKARRYGLEPTFSRTGHFKQMASKSYWSYGKVNHKDGALIPEGRVLIDTTKSFVYTEGGLKGVFMASRLSGLSPSLTARFTPGTLISSYEVYEALRRGIAVPFRKRDAESIRNISELKSSDKGGMIFQPEPGVYEKVHQIDFTSLYPSIIVKCNLSPETLEHPERSGFLSKASSPPCCTYESRRNA
;
A
#
# COMPACT_ATOMS: atom_id res chain seq x y z
N MET A 1 -5.88 -0.58 20.83
CA MET A 1 -5.68 0.74 20.12
C MET A 1 -5.93 0.53 18.63
N TRP A 2 -7.05 1.01 18.11
CA TRP A 2 -7.46 0.82 16.73
C TRP A 2 -6.92 1.95 15.83
N ILE A 3 -5.81 1.71 15.12
CA ILE A 3 -5.11 2.69 14.28
C ILE A 3 -5.86 2.81 12.95
N PHE A 4 -6.35 4.00 12.58
CA PHE A 4 -7.08 4.22 11.33
C PHE A 4 -6.37 5.16 10.35
N ASP A 5 -5.37 5.93 10.78
CA ASP A 5 -4.51 6.69 9.87
C ASP A 5 -3.08 6.69 10.38
N SER A 6 -2.14 6.54 9.46
CA SER A 6 -0.70 6.59 9.73
C SER A 6 0.01 7.31 8.60
N TYR A 7 1.02 8.10 8.93
CA TYR A 7 1.87 8.79 7.98
C TYR A 7 3.17 9.27 8.58
N PHE A 8 4.11 9.60 7.73
CA PHE A 8 5.39 10.17 8.12
C PHE A 8 5.50 11.64 7.70
N LYS A 9 5.82 12.52 8.69
CA LYS A 9 6.04 13.97 8.50
C LYS A 9 7.17 14.45 9.42
N GLY A 10 8.39 13.91 9.21
CA GLY A 10 9.50 14.09 10.13
C GLY A 10 9.45 13.18 11.36
N CYS A 11 8.28 12.80 11.80
CA CYS A 11 7.97 11.75 12.77
C CYS A 11 6.88 10.83 12.20
N VAL A 12 6.71 9.67 12.78
CA VAL A 12 5.56 8.80 12.49
C VAL A 12 4.37 9.31 13.30
N GLU A 13 3.32 9.66 12.59
CA GLU A 13 2.04 10.09 13.16
C GLU A 13 1.05 8.94 13.10
N LEU A 14 0.45 8.59 14.22
CA LEU A 14 -0.60 7.59 14.33
C LEU A 14 -1.87 8.22 14.87
N TRP A 15 -2.98 7.97 14.19
CA TRP A 15 -4.31 8.31 14.66
C TRP A 15 -5.07 7.04 15.01
N SER A 16 -5.59 6.99 16.18
CA SER A 16 -6.30 5.82 16.70
C SER A 16 -7.56 6.22 17.44
N ARG A 17 -8.49 5.27 17.49
CA ARG A 17 -9.71 5.38 18.28
C ARG A 17 -9.89 4.10 19.13
N GLU A 18 -10.22 4.34 20.36
CA GLU A 18 -10.83 3.37 21.26
C GLU A 18 -12.14 3.98 21.74
N ILE A 19 -12.20 4.41 23.01
CA ILE A 19 -13.30 5.22 23.53
C ILE A 19 -13.14 6.68 23.07
N ARG A 20 -11.90 7.14 22.95
CA ARG A 20 -11.55 8.52 22.55
C ARG A 20 -10.61 8.51 21.35
N LEU A 21 -10.68 9.59 20.59
CA LEU A 21 -9.71 9.88 19.54
C LEU A 21 -8.35 10.19 20.17
N SER A 22 -7.30 9.59 19.63
CA SER A 22 -5.92 9.82 20.05
C SER A 22 -5.02 10.08 18.84
N ARG A 23 -4.05 10.98 19.01
CA ARG A 23 -2.95 11.21 18.09
C ARG A 23 -1.63 11.01 18.81
N THR A 24 -0.75 10.21 18.24
CA THR A 24 0.57 9.92 18.78
C THR A 24 1.64 10.25 17.74
N SER A 25 2.60 11.10 18.13
CA SER A 25 3.75 11.46 17.29
C SER A 25 4.99 10.77 17.81
N ILE A 26 5.68 10.03 16.95
CA ILE A 26 6.81 9.18 17.33
C ILE A 26 8.04 9.59 16.54
N VAL A 27 9.12 9.91 17.22
CA VAL A 27 10.41 10.20 16.59
C VAL A 27 10.95 8.89 15.99
N TYR A 28 10.99 8.82 14.66
CA TYR A 28 11.44 7.67 13.90
C TYR A 28 12.27 8.13 12.70
N PRO A 29 13.58 8.31 12.88
CA PRO A 29 14.42 8.87 11.83
C PRO A 29 14.54 7.92 10.64
N PRO A 30 14.47 8.41 9.40
CA PRO A 30 14.69 7.61 8.20
C PRO A 30 16.07 6.96 8.25
N SER A 31 16.11 5.67 7.94
CA SER A 31 17.36 4.91 7.90
C SER A 31 17.27 3.79 6.86
N PHE A 32 18.42 3.38 6.36
CA PHE A 32 18.54 2.27 5.42
C PHE A 32 19.80 1.45 5.72
N TYR A 33 19.88 0.25 5.15
CA TYR A 33 21.07 -0.59 5.27
C TYR A 33 21.91 -0.52 4.00
N MET A 34 23.23 -0.61 4.18
CA MET A 34 24.22 -0.66 3.10
C MET A 34 25.11 -1.89 3.31
N TYR A 35 25.24 -2.69 2.26
CA TYR A 35 26.20 -3.76 2.15
C TYR A 35 27.22 -3.44 1.06
N LEU A 36 28.48 -3.72 1.33
CA LEU A 36 29.59 -3.63 0.39
C LEU A 36 30.38 -4.93 0.45
N LYS A 37 30.62 -5.55 -0.68
CA LYS A 37 31.42 -6.78 -0.76
C LYS A 37 32.87 -6.52 -0.35
N ASP A 38 33.41 -5.35 -0.67
CA ASP A 38 34.72 -4.85 -0.25
C ASP A 38 34.58 -3.47 0.40
N PRO A 39 34.36 -3.40 1.73
CA PRO A 39 34.26 -2.13 2.45
C PRO A 39 35.56 -1.32 2.42
N HIS A 40 36.73 -1.99 2.38
CA HIS A 40 38.01 -1.30 2.39
C HIS A 40 38.24 -0.45 1.14
N ALA A 41 37.77 -0.90 -0.01
CA ALA A 41 37.85 -0.14 -1.25
C ALA A 41 37.01 1.17 -1.22
N HIS A 42 36.13 1.33 -0.23
CA HIS A 42 35.23 2.47 -0.08
C HIS A 42 35.33 3.15 1.30
N TRP A 43 36.47 2.95 1.98
CA TRP A 43 36.66 3.45 3.37
C TRP A 43 36.47 4.95 3.49
N ASP A 44 37.09 5.75 2.61
CA ASP A 44 36.97 7.22 2.62
C ASP A 44 35.51 7.69 2.50
N MET A 45 34.69 6.96 1.71
CA MET A 45 33.28 7.22 1.60
C MET A 45 32.54 6.92 2.90
N ILE A 46 32.86 5.79 3.55
CA ILE A 46 32.22 5.39 4.80
C ILE A 46 32.58 6.39 5.91
N GLU A 47 33.83 6.81 6.02
CA GLU A 47 34.24 7.87 6.96
C GLU A 47 33.56 9.21 6.67
N GLY A 48 33.47 9.59 5.39
CA GLY A 48 32.76 10.79 4.95
C GLY A 48 31.26 10.74 5.24
N LEU A 49 30.66 9.56 5.25
CA LEU A 49 29.26 9.37 5.71
C LEU A 49 29.18 9.45 7.24
N ALA A 50 30.07 8.81 7.97
CA ALA A 50 30.07 8.81 9.42
C ALA A 50 30.32 10.21 10.03
N SER A 51 31.06 11.08 9.32
CA SER A 51 31.27 12.49 9.73
C SER A 51 30.00 13.35 9.61
N ARG A 52 29.01 12.95 8.82
CA ARG A 52 27.80 13.75 8.50
C ARG A 52 26.51 13.13 8.99
N TYR A 53 26.49 11.83 9.15
CA TYR A 53 25.29 11.05 9.48
C TYR A 53 25.63 10.06 10.58
N LYS A 54 24.62 9.66 11.34
CA LYS A 54 24.78 8.52 12.24
C LYS A 54 24.90 7.26 11.40
N VAL A 55 26.03 6.55 11.52
CA VAL A 55 26.34 5.28 10.86
C VAL A 55 26.64 4.26 11.94
N GLU A 56 26.00 3.12 11.87
CA GLU A 56 26.17 2.01 12.82
C GLU A 56 26.56 0.74 12.05
N GLU A 57 27.61 0.06 12.46
CA GLU A 57 27.88 -1.30 11.97
C GLU A 57 26.80 -2.24 12.50
N CYS A 58 26.25 -3.08 11.66
CA CYS A 58 25.18 -3.99 12.03
C CYS A 58 25.09 -5.19 11.10
N SER A 59 24.53 -6.26 11.60
CA SER A 59 24.07 -7.35 10.76
C SER A 59 22.56 -7.21 10.47
N PHE A 60 22.15 -7.61 9.28
CA PHE A 60 20.75 -7.63 8.88
C PHE A 60 20.44 -8.82 7.98
N ASN A 61 19.21 -9.28 8.02
CA ASN A 61 18.76 -10.41 7.22
C ASN A 61 18.16 -9.94 5.88
N THR A 62 18.47 -10.68 4.83
CA THR A 62 17.85 -10.54 3.52
C THR A 62 17.27 -11.89 3.09
N ILE A 63 16.57 -11.96 1.97
CA ILE A 63 16.12 -13.24 1.39
C ILE A 63 17.31 -14.14 0.99
N PHE A 64 18.51 -13.58 0.80
CA PHE A 64 19.73 -14.31 0.43
C PHE A 64 20.58 -14.71 1.65
N GLY A 65 20.15 -14.38 2.86
CA GLY A 65 20.85 -14.67 4.09
C GLY A 65 21.20 -13.43 4.92
N LYS A 66 22.10 -13.63 5.89
CA LYS A 66 22.55 -12.60 6.81
C LYS A 66 23.76 -11.86 6.22
N PHE A 67 23.69 -10.55 6.20
CA PHE A 67 24.76 -9.66 5.75
C PHE A 67 25.31 -8.83 6.91
N GLU A 68 26.62 -8.62 6.91
CA GLU A 68 27.29 -7.67 7.77
C GLU A 68 27.51 -6.37 6.99
N GLY A 69 27.05 -5.24 7.51
CA GLY A 69 27.11 -3.95 6.82
C GLY A 69 26.83 -2.78 7.75
N HIS A 70 26.25 -1.73 7.20
CA HIS A 70 26.06 -0.46 7.91
C HIS A 70 24.60 -0.05 7.87
N LYS A 71 24.08 0.41 9.01
CA LYS A 71 22.81 1.14 9.10
C LYS A 71 23.10 2.63 9.09
N ILE A 72 22.56 3.33 8.12
CA ILE A 72 22.80 4.76 7.88
C ILE A 72 21.49 5.51 8.14
N TYR A 73 21.52 6.49 9.06
CA TYR A 73 20.38 7.32 9.40
C TYR A 73 20.35 8.55 8.47
N ALA A 74 19.80 8.38 7.30
CA ALA A 74 19.73 9.42 6.27
C ALA A 74 18.53 9.21 5.33
N SER A 75 18.30 10.22 4.48
CA SER A 75 17.22 10.19 3.51
C SER A 75 17.57 9.38 2.26
N ARG A 76 16.57 9.03 1.46
CA ARG A 76 16.71 8.40 0.13
C ARG A 76 17.71 9.13 -0.79
N LYS A 77 17.77 10.47 -0.74
CA LYS A 77 18.72 11.23 -1.56
C LYS A 77 20.19 10.90 -1.25
N VAL A 78 20.48 10.54 0.01
CA VAL A 78 21.83 10.10 0.40
C VAL A 78 22.12 8.71 -0.16
N ALA A 79 21.16 7.80 -0.08
CA ALA A 79 21.27 6.47 -0.67
C ALA A 79 21.53 6.52 -2.19
N GLU A 80 20.81 7.36 -2.92
CA GLU A 80 21.02 7.57 -4.36
C GLU A 80 22.43 8.14 -4.68
N LYS A 81 22.98 8.99 -3.82
CA LYS A 81 24.37 9.45 -3.95
C LYS A 81 25.38 8.35 -3.71
N ILE A 82 25.15 7.49 -2.72
CA ILE A 82 25.99 6.33 -2.42
C ILE A 82 26.04 5.38 -3.64
N GLU A 83 24.88 5.08 -4.25
CA GLU A 83 24.83 4.26 -5.47
C GLU A 83 25.74 4.80 -6.56
N ILE A 84 25.67 6.11 -6.82
CA ILE A 84 26.48 6.76 -7.88
C ILE A 84 27.96 6.73 -7.50
N GLN A 85 28.32 7.09 -6.26
CA GLN A 85 29.71 7.14 -5.80
C GLN A 85 30.40 5.76 -5.82
N THR A 86 29.66 4.72 -5.48
CA THR A 86 30.15 3.34 -5.52
C THR A 86 30.03 2.70 -6.90
N LYS A 87 29.59 3.45 -7.92
CA LYS A 87 29.27 2.91 -9.25
C LYS A 87 28.35 1.68 -9.17
N TYR A 88 27.37 1.75 -8.28
CA TYR A 88 26.41 0.68 -7.99
C TYR A 88 27.01 -0.59 -7.35
N ALA A 89 28.22 -0.53 -6.79
CA ALA A 89 28.78 -1.65 -6.04
C ALA A 89 28.14 -1.83 -4.65
N ALA A 90 27.62 -0.73 -4.05
CA ALA A 90 26.88 -0.81 -2.81
C ALA A 90 25.47 -1.40 -3.04
N GLU A 91 25.10 -2.36 -2.23
CA GLU A 91 23.74 -2.87 -2.15
C GLU A 91 23.00 -2.17 -1.01
N LEU A 92 21.87 -1.57 -1.36
CA LEU A 92 21.10 -0.77 -0.42
C LEU A 92 19.74 -1.43 -0.16
N TYR A 93 19.31 -1.39 1.11
CA TYR A 93 18.08 -2.03 1.56
C TYR A 93 17.25 -1.07 2.40
N ASN A 94 15.93 -1.17 2.34
CA ASN A 94 14.95 -0.36 3.06
C ASN A 94 15.01 1.15 2.75
N VAL A 95 15.51 1.55 1.58
CA VAL A 95 15.69 2.97 1.19
C VAL A 95 14.38 3.66 0.88
N ASP A 96 13.51 3.00 0.11
CA ASP A 96 12.24 3.53 -0.39
C ASP A 96 11.02 2.97 0.34
N VAL A 97 11.25 2.24 1.42
CA VAL A 97 10.20 1.76 2.31
C VAL A 97 9.58 2.94 3.07
N ARG A 98 8.27 2.97 3.15
CA ARG A 98 7.53 4.00 3.89
C ARG A 98 7.85 3.90 5.39
N GLN A 99 8.19 5.04 6.01
CA GLN A 99 8.63 5.04 7.41
C GLN A 99 7.49 4.68 8.38
N ASP A 100 6.26 5.09 8.08
CA ASP A 100 5.07 4.71 8.84
C ASP A 100 4.81 3.18 8.77
N GLN A 101 4.86 2.61 7.58
CA GLN A 101 4.70 1.17 7.35
C GLN A 101 5.82 0.36 8.05
N ARG A 102 7.05 0.82 7.95
CA ARG A 102 8.20 0.19 8.59
C ARG A 102 8.08 0.23 10.11
N TYR A 103 7.71 1.37 10.68
CA TYR A 103 7.48 1.49 12.10
C TYR A 103 6.41 0.52 12.60
N LEU A 104 5.27 0.45 11.90
CA LEU A 104 4.19 -0.48 12.23
C LEU A 104 4.68 -1.94 12.20
N ALA A 105 5.44 -2.32 11.15
CA ALA A 105 6.00 -3.66 11.03
C ALA A 105 6.97 -4.00 12.17
N GLU A 106 7.91 -3.11 12.49
CA GLU A 106 8.92 -3.30 13.54
C GLU A 106 8.29 -3.35 14.95
N LYS A 107 7.11 -2.75 15.14
CA LYS A 107 6.37 -2.76 16.41
C LYS A 107 5.28 -3.82 16.49
N ASP A 108 5.18 -4.67 15.48
CA ASP A 108 4.13 -5.68 15.36
C ASP A 108 2.71 -5.09 15.45
N LEU A 109 2.55 -3.88 14.90
CA LEU A 109 1.30 -3.15 14.80
C LEU A 109 0.77 -3.19 13.37
N PHE A 110 -0.53 -3.09 13.20
CA PHE A 110 -1.15 -2.96 11.89
C PHE A 110 -2.34 -1.99 11.94
N PRO A 111 -2.66 -1.31 10.82
CA PRO A 111 -3.81 -0.43 10.78
C PRO A 111 -5.12 -1.23 10.74
N CYS A 112 -6.21 -0.59 11.13
CA CYS A 112 -7.58 -1.09 11.06
C CYS A 112 -7.86 -2.35 11.89
N GLY A 113 -7.17 -2.50 13.01
CA GLY A 113 -7.39 -3.57 13.95
C GLY A 113 -6.83 -3.26 15.32
N ASP A 114 -7.22 -4.02 16.31
CA ASP A 114 -6.62 -3.97 17.63
C ASP A 114 -5.43 -4.94 17.72
N LYS A 115 -4.60 -4.75 18.74
CA LYS A 115 -3.41 -5.57 18.96
C LYS A 115 -3.72 -7.05 19.11
N ASP A 116 -4.89 -7.35 19.66
CA ASP A 116 -5.35 -8.71 19.90
C ASP A 116 -6.10 -9.33 18.70
N ASP A 117 -6.34 -8.55 17.65
CA ASP A 117 -6.97 -9.01 16.43
C ASP A 117 -6.01 -9.87 15.59
N SER A 118 -6.55 -10.84 14.88
CA SER A 118 -5.82 -11.47 13.78
C SER A 118 -5.79 -10.55 12.57
N ARG A 119 -4.61 -10.23 12.07
CA ARG A 119 -4.43 -9.44 10.86
C ARG A 119 -5.13 -10.03 9.63
N PHE A 120 -5.34 -11.34 9.63
CA PHE A 120 -5.97 -12.09 8.54
C PHE A 120 -7.46 -12.34 8.75
N SER A 121 -8.03 -11.95 9.90
CA SER A 121 -9.47 -12.11 10.12
C SER A 121 -10.27 -11.16 9.22
N PRO A 122 -11.27 -11.67 8.48
CA PRO A 122 -12.21 -10.84 7.73
C PRO A 122 -13.22 -10.12 8.64
N ASP A 123 -13.34 -10.56 9.88
CA ASP A 123 -14.22 -9.96 10.86
C ASP A 123 -13.56 -8.69 11.39
N ILE A 124 -14.10 -7.56 10.94
CA ILE A 124 -13.60 -6.23 11.31
C ILE A 124 -14.72 -5.52 12.03
N ASP A 125 -14.54 -5.33 13.32
CA ASP A 125 -15.35 -4.39 14.09
C ASP A 125 -14.79 -2.98 13.88
N VAL A 126 -15.67 -2.04 13.52
CA VAL A 126 -15.26 -0.70 13.08
C VAL A 126 -15.72 0.33 14.13
N PRO A 127 -14.85 0.71 15.08
CA PRO A 127 -15.20 1.66 16.12
C PRO A 127 -15.14 3.13 15.63
N LEU A 128 -15.36 3.38 14.34
CA LEU A 128 -15.18 4.67 13.69
C LEU A 128 -16.52 5.36 13.38
N ILE A 129 -16.52 6.68 13.53
CA ILE A 129 -17.63 7.52 13.11
C ILE A 129 -17.55 7.75 11.61
N GLY A 130 -18.53 7.26 10.86
CA GLY A 130 -18.62 7.41 9.41
C GLY A 130 -19.48 8.59 9.00
N LEU A 131 -19.16 9.20 7.86
CA LEU A 131 -19.97 10.21 7.18
C LEU A 131 -19.98 9.91 5.68
N GLY A 132 -21.15 9.64 5.13
CA GLY A 132 -21.40 9.59 3.70
C GLY A 132 -21.88 10.95 3.19
N MET A 133 -21.31 11.45 2.09
CA MET A 133 -21.71 12.70 1.48
C MET A 133 -21.50 12.69 -0.04
N GLU A 134 -22.24 13.55 -0.76
CA GLU A 134 -22.04 13.77 -2.19
C GLU A 134 -22.27 15.22 -2.57
N VAL A 135 -21.58 15.70 -3.60
CA VAL A 135 -21.87 16.97 -4.27
C VAL A 135 -22.85 16.69 -5.41
N ILE A 136 -23.96 17.42 -5.42
CA ILE A 136 -24.90 17.36 -6.54
C ILE A 136 -24.37 18.28 -7.64
N GLY A 137 -23.71 17.68 -8.63
CA GLY A 137 -23.06 18.39 -9.73
C GLY A 137 -22.31 17.45 -10.66
N ASP A 138 -21.84 17.95 -11.79
CA ASP A 138 -21.05 17.19 -12.75
C ASP A 138 -19.57 17.18 -12.35
N PRO A 139 -19.00 16.03 -11.96
CA PRO A 139 -17.59 15.94 -11.58
C PRO A 139 -16.62 16.13 -12.77
N SER A 140 -17.09 15.99 -14.02
CA SER A 140 -16.27 16.25 -15.21
C SER A 140 -16.10 17.75 -15.50
N LEU A 141 -17.01 18.58 -15.00
CA LEU A 141 -17.01 20.04 -15.13
C LEU A 141 -17.21 20.73 -13.77
N PRO A 142 -16.32 20.50 -12.80
CA PRO A 142 -16.52 20.97 -11.43
C PRO A 142 -16.33 22.50 -11.34
N ARG A 143 -17.40 23.26 -11.41
CA ARG A 143 -17.36 24.74 -11.39
C ARG A 143 -17.81 25.32 -10.06
N GLU A 144 -19.06 25.11 -9.71
CA GLU A 144 -19.72 25.67 -8.54
C GLU A 144 -20.30 24.57 -7.67
N ILE A 145 -20.26 24.77 -6.36
CA ILE A 145 -20.79 23.82 -5.38
C ILE A 145 -22.00 24.48 -4.74
N SER A 146 -23.16 24.30 -5.35
CA SER A 146 -24.43 24.86 -4.90
C SER A 146 -25.25 23.90 -4.02
N CYS A 147 -24.90 22.62 -4.01
CA CYS A 147 -25.60 21.62 -3.22
C CYS A 147 -24.67 20.47 -2.80
N VAL A 148 -24.72 20.14 -1.50
CA VAL A 148 -24.11 18.94 -0.91
C VAL A 148 -25.14 18.19 -0.11
N GLN A 149 -25.26 16.89 -0.34
CA GLN A 149 -26.19 16.01 0.37
C GLN A 149 -25.42 15.04 1.24
N LEU A 150 -25.89 14.81 2.48
CA LEU A 150 -25.41 13.74 3.33
C LEU A 150 -26.15 12.43 3.01
N LEU A 151 -25.40 11.33 2.96
CA LEU A 151 -25.88 9.98 2.61
C LEU A 151 -26.14 9.12 3.84
N ASP A 152 -25.83 9.64 5.02
CA ASP A 152 -26.17 9.01 6.30
C ASP A 152 -27.67 9.18 6.62
N GLY A 153 -28.15 8.47 7.62
CA GLY A 153 -29.57 8.44 7.99
C GLY A 153 -30.21 9.81 8.28
N HIS A 154 -29.43 10.88 8.32
CA HIS A 154 -29.91 12.25 8.59
C HIS A 154 -30.51 12.97 7.36
N LYS A 155 -30.31 12.47 6.14
CA LYS A 155 -30.84 13.08 4.88
C LYS A 155 -30.70 14.59 4.80
N ARG A 156 -29.62 15.14 5.42
CA ARG A 156 -29.38 16.58 5.46
C ARG A 156 -28.85 17.07 4.12
N ARG A 157 -29.31 18.20 3.66
CA ARG A 157 -28.91 18.83 2.41
C ARG A 157 -28.52 20.27 2.69
N PHE A 158 -27.35 20.65 2.20
CA PHE A 158 -26.83 22.02 2.22
C PHE A 158 -27.01 22.58 0.81
N GLU A 159 -27.81 23.64 0.66
CA GLU A 159 -28.18 24.19 -0.64
C GLU A 159 -28.22 25.72 -0.60
N GLY A 160 -27.79 26.36 -1.67
CA GLY A 160 -27.76 27.80 -1.79
C GLY A 160 -26.48 28.39 -2.38
N PRO A 161 -26.14 29.64 -2.06
CA PRO A 161 -24.91 30.27 -2.52
C PRO A 161 -23.69 29.50 -2.05
N GLU A 162 -22.72 29.30 -2.93
CA GLU A 162 -21.53 28.44 -2.70
C GLU A 162 -20.83 28.68 -1.35
N LYS A 163 -20.62 29.96 -0.98
CA LYS A 163 -19.97 30.31 0.28
C LYS A 163 -20.77 29.79 1.50
N VAL A 164 -22.09 29.85 1.45
CA VAL A 164 -22.96 29.37 2.54
C VAL A 164 -22.89 27.85 2.62
N VAL A 165 -23.08 27.18 1.48
CA VAL A 165 -22.98 25.70 1.39
C VAL A 165 -21.65 25.20 1.94
N LEU A 166 -20.54 25.81 1.56
CA LEU A 166 -19.22 25.43 2.04
C LEU A 166 -19.04 25.72 3.52
N SER A 167 -19.53 26.86 4.01
CA SER A 167 -19.47 27.21 5.43
C SER A 167 -20.22 26.18 6.29
N ASP A 168 -21.46 25.87 5.92
CA ASP A 168 -22.32 24.96 6.65
C ASP A 168 -21.78 23.52 6.62
N LEU A 169 -21.30 23.07 5.46
CA LEU A 169 -20.66 21.76 5.31
C LEU A 169 -19.42 21.63 6.19
N LEU A 170 -18.53 22.60 6.13
CA LEU A 170 -17.25 22.56 6.86
C LEU A 170 -17.49 22.64 8.37
N GLU A 171 -18.45 23.46 8.82
CA GLU A 171 -18.85 23.51 10.22
C GLU A 171 -19.50 22.19 10.67
N PHE A 172 -20.35 21.59 9.82
CA PHE A 172 -20.92 20.27 10.11
C PHE A 172 -19.84 19.19 10.28
N ILE A 173 -18.86 19.13 9.36
CA ILE A 173 -17.74 18.18 9.46
C ILE A 173 -16.92 18.41 10.74
N LYS A 174 -16.75 19.68 11.15
CA LYS A 174 -16.03 20.04 12.37
C LYS A 174 -16.77 19.57 13.63
N VAL A 175 -18.06 19.78 13.70
CA VAL A 175 -18.90 19.44 14.87
C VAL A 175 -19.13 17.92 14.95
N HIS A 176 -19.43 17.28 13.82
CA HIS A 176 -19.69 15.84 13.75
C HIS A 176 -18.42 15.01 13.94
N ASP A 177 -17.29 15.58 13.59
CA ASP A 177 -15.92 15.01 13.71
C ASP A 177 -15.79 13.56 13.20
N PRO A 178 -16.19 13.25 11.95
CA PRO A 178 -16.13 11.90 11.42
C PRO A 178 -14.69 11.40 11.28
N ASP A 179 -14.48 10.10 11.52
CA ASP A 179 -13.20 9.44 11.28
C ASP A 179 -13.05 9.02 9.82
N VAL A 180 -14.17 8.63 9.19
CA VAL A 180 -14.24 8.16 7.81
C VAL A 180 -15.22 9.01 7.03
N ILE A 181 -14.78 9.52 5.89
CA ILE A 181 -15.60 10.22 4.93
C ILE A 181 -15.68 9.41 3.64
N LEU A 182 -16.90 8.99 3.28
CA LEU A 182 -17.21 8.28 2.05
C LEU A 182 -17.81 9.30 1.07
N PHE A 183 -17.12 9.53 -0.06
CA PHE A 183 -17.46 10.64 -0.92
C PHE A 183 -17.24 10.27 -2.39
N PRO A 184 -18.32 10.17 -3.21
CA PRO A 184 -18.18 9.96 -4.65
C PRO A 184 -17.36 11.09 -5.30
N TYR A 185 -16.41 10.74 -6.14
CA TYR A 185 -15.48 11.68 -6.78
C TYR A 185 -14.72 12.58 -5.80
N ALA A 186 -14.39 12.06 -4.62
CA ALA A 186 -13.69 12.79 -3.57
C ALA A 186 -12.38 13.43 -4.09
N ASP A 187 -11.63 12.70 -4.92
CA ASP A 187 -10.35 13.16 -5.45
C ASP A 187 -10.50 14.32 -6.45
N THR A 188 -11.70 14.55 -6.97
CA THR A 188 -12.06 15.71 -7.78
C THR A 188 -12.60 16.86 -6.91
N TRP A 189 -13.57 16.56 -6.03
CA TRP A 189 -14.28 17.59 -5.28
C TRP A 189 -13.47 18.16 -4.11
N VAL A 190 -12.76 17.34 -3.34
CA VAL A 190 -12.04 17.82 -2.15
C VAL A 190 -10.98 18.86 -2.47
N PRO A 191 -10.12 18.70 -3.50
CA PRO A 191 -9.20 19.77 -3.91
C PRO A 191 -9.90 21.08 -4.24
N LEU A 192 -11.06 21.01 -4.92
CA LEU A 192 -11.86 22.18 -5.27
C LEU A 192 -12.48 22.85 -4.04
N ILE A 193 -13.11 22.06 -3.15
CA ILE A 193 -13.68 22.54 -1.88
C ILE A 193 -12.60 23.23 -1.05
N VAL A 194 -11.44 22.60 -0.86
CA VAL A 194 -10.32 23.17 -0.08
C VAL A 194 -9.83 24.48 -0.69
N LYS A 195 -9.68 24.55 -2.02
CA LYS A 195 -9.29 25.76 -2.74
C LYS A 195 -10.28 26.90 -2.54
N LYS A 196 -11.57 26.59 -2.69
CA LYS A 196 -12.66 27.57 -2.54
C LYS A 196 -12.84 28.00 -1.09
N ALA A 197 -12.81 27.08 -0.14
CA ALA A 197 -12.85 27.39 1.28
C ALA A 197 -11.77 28.41 1.67
N ARG A 198 -10.52 28.16 1.29
CA ARG A 198 -9.43 29.11 1.52
C ARG A 198 -9.66 30.47 0.89
N ARG A 199 -10.22 30.51 -0.34
CA ARG A 199 -10.57 31.76 -1.02
C ARG A 199 -11.64 32.55 -0.27
N TYR A 200 -12.59 31.87 0.38
CA TYR A 200 -13.63 32.48 1.21
C TYR A 200 -13.20 32.74 2.66
N GLY A 201 -11.95 32.45 3.01
CA GLY A 201 -11.46 32.58 4.39
C GLY A 201 -12.00 31.52 5.36
N LEU A 202 -12.49 30.39 4.84
CA LEU A 202 -13.01 29.27 5.61
C LEU A 202 -11.91 28.25 5.90
N GLU A 203 -11.94 27.64 7.10
CA GLU A 203 -11.05 26.56 7.47
C GLU A 203 -11.48 25.25 6.78
N PRO A 204 -10.61 24.54 6.04
CA PRO A 204 -10.95 23.29 5.37
C PRO A 204 -10.94 22.12 6.37
N THR A 205 -12.03 21.90 7.07
CA THR A 205 -12.19 20.95 8.18
C THR A 205 -12.20 19.47 7.78
N PHE A 206 -12.04 19.14 6.50
CA PHE A 206 -11.78 17.76 6.06
C PHE A 206 -10.53 17.15 6.75
N SER A 207 -9.55 17.96 7.08
CA SER A 207 -8.39 17.55 7.86
C SER A 207 -8.51 18.02 9.31
N ARG A 208 -8.17 17.17 10.27
CA ARG A 208 -8.12 17.51 11.69
C ARG A 208 -6.95 18.44 12.05
N THR A 209 -5.92 18.46 11.22
CA THR A 209 -4.73 19.31 11.42
C THR A 209 -4.70 20.53 10.52
N GLY A 210 -5.69 20.68 9.60
CA GLY A 210 -5.67 21.67 8.53
C GLY A 210 -4.69 21.33 7.39
N HIS A 211 -3.90 20.26 7.52
CA HIS A 211 -2.92 19.83 6.53
C HIS A 211 -3.44 18.65 5.70
N PHE A 212 -2.92 18.57 4.48
CA PHE A 212 -3.26 17.51 3.52
C PHE A 212 -1.99 16.96 2.90
N LYS A 213 -1.93 15.65 2.70
CA LYS A 213 -0.91 15.00 1.88
C LYS A 213 -1.36 15.10 0.41
N GLN A 214 -0.47 15.54 -0.45
CA GLN A 214 -0.76 15.63 -1.87
C GLN A 214 -0.28 14.35 -2.57
N MET A 215 -1.17 13.67 -3.25
CA MET A 215 -0.83 12.68 -4.27
C MET A 215 -0.84 13.37 -5.63
N ALA A 216 0.29 13.29 -6.35
CA ALA A 216 0.36 13.80 -7.72
C ALA A 216 -0.46 12.92 -8.67
N SER A 217 -1.02 13.54 -9.70
CA SER A 217 -1.58 12.80 -10.83
C SER A 217 -0.46 12.04 -11.56
N LYS A 218 -0.79 10.86 -12.07
CA LYS A 218 0.18 10.01 -12.76
C LYS A 218 -0.48 9.30 -13.94
N SER A 219 0.14 9.40 -15.11
CA SER A 219 -0.18 8.55 -16.24
C SER A 219 0.79 7.37 -16.29
N TYR A 220 0.28 6.19 -16.59
CA TYR A 220 1.08 4.98 -16.74
C TYR A 220 0.53 4.09 -17.84
N TRP A 221 1.44 3.37 -18.46
CA TRP A 221 1.11 2.39 -19.49
C TRP A 221 0.83 1.03 -18.84
N SER A 222 -0.28 0.40 -19.20
CA SER A 222 -0.62 -0.94 -18.74
C SER A 222 -1.50 -1.64 -19.79
N TYR A 223 -1.16 -2.87 -20.13
CA TYR A 223 -1.89 -3.70 -21.11
C TYR A 223 -2.20 -2.98 -22.43
N GLY A 224 -1.23 -2.27 -23.00
CA GLY A 224 -1.40 -1.59 -24.28
C GLY A 224 -2.22 -0.29 -24.21
N LYS A 225 -2.58 0.20 -23.02
CA LYS A 225 -3.35 1.43 -22.81
C LYS A 225 -2.63 2.40 -21.87
N VAL A 226 -2.79 3.68 -22.15
CA VAL A 226 -2.41 4.74 -21.22
C VAL A 226 -3.54 4.90 -20.22
N ASN A 227 -3.24 4.66 -18.96
CA ASN A 227 -4.16 4.91 -17.85
C ASN A 227 -3.76 6.20 -17.16
N HIS A 228 -4.73 7.02 -16.78
CA HIS A 228 -4.52 8.21 -15.99
C HIS A 228 -5.10 8.02 -14.60
N LYS A 229 -4.33 8.45 -13.60
CA LYS A 229 -4.76 8.50 -12.21
C LYS A 229 -4.73 9.93 -11.73
N ASP A 230 -5.86 10.42 -11.30
CA ASP A 230 -5.97 11.78 -10.76
C ASP A 230 -5.14 11.97 -9.50
N GLY A 231 -4.72 13.20 -9.29
CA GLY A 231 -4.14 13.60 -8.02
C GLY A 231 -5.20 13.66 -6.92
N ALA A 232 -4.78 13.52 -5.67
CA ALA A 232 -5.67 13.57 -4.53
C ALA A 232 -5.10 14.44 -3.41
N LEU A 233 -6.00 15.05 -2.62
CA LEU A 233 -5.68 15.63 -1.32
C LEU A 233 -6.18 14.69 -0.23
N ILE A 234 -5.25 14.08 0.48
CA ILE A 234 -5.53 13.15 1.57
C ILE A 234 -5.47 13.92 2.89
N PRO A 235 -6.57 14.04 3.63
CA PRO A 235 -6.58 14.75 4.89
C PRO A 235 -5.76 14.01 5.95
N GLU A 236 -5.12 14.76 6.84
CA GLU A 236 -4.45 14.19 8.02
C GLU A 236 -5.48 13.96 9.13
N GLY A 237 -5.44 12.76 9.73
CA GLY A 237 -6.28 12.38 10.86
C GLY A 237 -7.72 12.00 10.51
N ARG A 238 -8.05 11.80 9.24
CA ARG A 238 -9.31 11.25 8.76
C ARG A 238 -9.07 10.32 7.58
N VAL A 239 -9.88 9.32 7.46
CA VAL A 239 -9.93 8.45 6.28
C VAL A 239 -10.87 9.08 5.26
N LEU A 240 -10.37 9.37 4.08
CA LEU A 240 -11.16 9.84 2.95
C LEU A 240 -11.14 8.80 1.83
N ILE A 241 -12.29 8.32 1.42
CA ILE A 241 -12.44 7.32 0.36
C ILE A 241 -13.26 7.91 -0.78
N ASP A 242 -12.68 7.90 -1.98
CA ASP A 242 -13.42 8.12 -3.22
C ASP A 242 -14.19 6.84 -3.56
N THR A 243 -15.48 6.83 -3.28
CA THR A 243 -16.31 5.63 -3.44
C THR A 243 -16.55 5.23 -4.88
N THR A 244 -16.33 6.14 -5.84
CA THR A 244 -16.50 5.88 -7.27
C THR A 244 -15.22 5.38 -7.92
N LYS A 245 -14.06 5.94 -7.52
CA LYS A 245 -12.77 5.66 -8.16
C LYS A 245 -11.94 4.59 -7.45
N SER A 246 -12.31 4.21 -6.23
CA SER A 246 -11.60 3.20 -5.46
C SER A 246 -12.01 1.79 -5.88
N PHE A 247 -11.13 1.08 -6.58
CA PHE A 247 -11.33 -0.33 -6.91
C PHE A 247 -11.59 -1.18 -5.65
N VAL A 248 -10.77 -1.02 -4.62
CA VAL A 248 -10.88 -1.82 -3.38
C VAL A 248 -12.23 -1.57 -2.67
N TYR A 249 -12.69 -0.32 -2.68
CA TYR A 249 -13.99 0.01 -2.09
C TYR A 249 -15.16 -0.54 -2.94
N THR A 250 -15.06 -0.46 -4.25
CA THR A 250 -16.10 -0.99 -5.16
C THR A 250 -16.27 -2.50 -4.99
N GLU A 251 -15.18 -3.24 -4.85
CA GLU A 251 -15.20 -4.70 -4.73
C GLU A 251 -15.53 -5.20 -3.31
N GLY A 252 -15.00 -4.53 -2.28
CA GLY A 252 -15.07 -5.03 -0.89
C GLY A 252 -15.69 -4.08 0.12
N GLY A 253 -16.20 -2.91 -0.32
CA GLY A 253 -16.72 -1.88 0.58
C GLY A 253 -15.66 -1.38 1.56
N LEU A 254 -16.12 -0.75 2.63
CA LEU A 254 -15.27 -0.21 3.68
C LEU A 254 -14.45 -1.31 4.39
N LYS A 255 -15.05 -2.47 4.66
CA LYS A 255 -14.36 -3.61 5.27
C LYS A 255 -13.24 -4.14 4.38
N GLY A 256 -13.45 -4.17 3.05
CA GLY A 256 -12.41 -4.54 2.09
C GLY A 256 -11.22 -3.59 2.10
N VAL A 257 -11.46 -2.28 2.21
CA VAL A 257 -10.39 -1.29 2.36
C VAL A 257 -9.61 -1.50 3.66
N PHE A 258 -10.30 -1.75 4.77
CA PHE A 258 -9.65 -1.99 6.05
C PHE A 258 -8.87 -3.30 6.06
N MET A 259 -9.41 -4.37 5.47
CA MET A 259 -8.69 -5.64 5.32
C MET A 259 -7.40 -5.48 4.51
N ALA A 260 -7.48 -4.78 3.36
CA ALA A 260 -6.30 -4.49 2.56
C ALA A 260 -5.28 -3.61 3.29
N SER A 261 -5.74 -2.70 4.17
CA SER A 261 -4.87 -1.91 5.05
C SER A 261 -4.17 -2.76 6.10
N ARG A 262 -4.89 -3.68 6.76
CA ARG A 262 -4.31 -4.66 7.71
C ARG A 262 -3.19 -5.47 7.07
N LEU A 263 -3.42 -5.95 5.86
CA LEU A 263 -2.47 -6.79 5.15
C LEU A 263 -1.24 -6.01 4.68
N SER A 264 -1.44 -4.82 4.11
CA SER A 264 -0.38 -4.03 3.49
C SER A 264 0.38 -3.11 4.46
N GLY A 265 -0.13 -2.89 5.67
CA GLY A 265 0.45 -1.91 6.62
C GLY A 265 0.27 -0.45 6.18
N LEU A 266 -0.59 -0.17 5.21
CA LEU A 266 -0.85 1.17 4.68
C LEU A 266 -2.09 1.79 5.31
N SER A 267 -2.15 3.12 5.39
CA SER A 267 -3.38 3.78 5.84
C SER A 267 -4.54 3.54 4.86
N PRO A 268 -5.80 3.46 5.34
CA PRO A 268 -6.97 3.21 4.49
C PRO A 268 -7.12 4.21 3.34
N SER A 269 -6.79 5.48 3.57
CA SER A 269 -6.83 6.51 2.53
C SER A 269 -5.88 6.23 1.36
N LEU A 270 -4.72 5.62 1.62
CA LEU A 270 -3.78 5.18 0.59
C LEU A 270 -4.25 3.90 -0.07
N THR A 271 -4.68 2.93 0.73
CA THR A 271 -5.18 1.63 0.28
C THR A 271 -6.34 1.79 -0.70
N ALA A 272 -7.29 2.67 -0.39
CA ALA A 272 -8.41 2.96 -1.29
C ALA A 272 -7.98 3.56 -2.64
N ARG A 273 -6.75 4.08 -2.74
CA ARG A 273 -6.23 4.73 -3.95
C ARG A 273 -5.20 3.90 -4.71
N PHE A 274 -4.71 2.81 -4.14
CA PHE A 274 -3.71 1.99 -4.79
C PHE A 274 -4.34 0.91 -5.68
N THR A 275 -3.60 0.53 -6.73
CA THR A 275 -4.00 -0.60 -7.57
C THR A 275 -3.76 -1.91 -6.84
N PRO A 276 -4.48 -3.00 -7.19
CA PRO A 276 -4.26 -4.32 -6.59
C PRO A 276 -2.78 -4.75 -6.62
N GLY A 277 -2.07 -4.56 -7.74
CA GLY A 277 -0.65 -4.89 -7.83
C GLY A 277 0.22 -4.09 -6.85
N THR A 278 -0.07 -2.80 -6.64
CA THR A 278 0.64 -1.99 -5.64
C THR A 278 0.35 -2.46 -4.21
N LEU A 279 -0.88 -2.92 -3.95
CA LEU A 279 -1.26 -3.44 -2.63
C LEU A 279 -0.59 -4.78 -2.34
N ILE A 280 -0.51 -5.67 -3.32
CA ILE A 280 0.22 -6.95 -3.20
C ILE A 280 1.70 -6.68 -2.90
N SER A 281 2.36 -5.82 -3.69
CA SER A 281 3.76 -5.46 -3.41
C SER A 281 3.95 -4.79 -2.05
N SER A 282 2.98 -3.97 -1.60
CA SER A 282 3.03 -3.38 -0.25
C SER A 282 2.85 -4.44 0.84
N TYR A 283 2.03 -5.44 0.61
CA TYR A 283 1.86 -6.58 1.50
C TYR A 283 3.16 -7.39 1.62
N GLU A 284 3.80 -7.70 0.50
CA GLU A 284 5.09 -8.41 0.47
C GLU A 284 6.17 -7.65 1.25
N VAL A 285 6.28 -6.34 1.01
CA VAL A 285 7.21 -5.47 1.75
C VAL A 285 6.89 -5.47 3.24
N TYR A 286 5.62 -5.32 3.62
CA TYR A 286 5.20 -5.28 5.01
C TYR A 286 5.48 -6.60 5.74
N GLU A 287 5.24 -7.73 5.07
CA GLU A 287 5.51 -9.06 5.61
C GLU A 287 7.02 -9.31 5.77
N ALA A 288 7.84 -8.89 4.79
CA ALA A 288 9.29 -8.95 4.89
C ALA A 288 9.81 -8.16 6.10
N LEU A 289 9.34 -6.93 6.27
CA LEU A 289 9.72 -6.07 7.40
C LEU A 289 9.32 -6.68 8.75
N ARG A 290 8.13 -7.27 8.87
CA ARG A 290 7.67 -7.96 10.09
C ARG A 290 8.53 -9.16 10.44
N ARG A 291 9.09 -9.84 9.46
CA ARG A 291 10.03 -10.94 9.64
C ARG A 291 11.47 -10.49 9.84
N GLY A 292 11.71 -9.17 9.91
CA GLY A 292 13.06 -8.61 10.03
C GLY A 292 13.93 -8.79 8.79
N ILE A 293 13.29 -8.97 7.61
CA ILE A 293 13.98 -9.11 6.32
C ILE A 293 14.07 -7.74 5.67
N ALA A 294 15.27 -7.33 5.32
CA ALA A 294 15.54 -6.08 4.64
C ALA A 294 15.17 -6.17 3.15
N VAL A 295 14.45 -5.15 2.66
CA VAL A 295 13.92 -5.09 1.30
C VAL A 295 14.93 -4.39 0.38
N PRO A 296 15.36 -4.99 -0.74
CA PRO A 296 16.33 -4.38 -1.64
C PRO A 296 15.78 -3.13 -2.32
N PHE A 297 16.62 -2.09 -2.45
CA PHE A 297 16.25 -0.83 -3.08
C PHE A 297 16.12 -0.95 -4.60
N ARG A 298 16.97 -1.77 -5.22
CA ARG A 298 16.95 -2.01 -6.67
C ARG A 298 16.87 -3.49 -6.97
N LYS A 299 16.14 -3.84 -7.99
CA LYS A 299 16.26 -5.16 -8.61
C LYS A 299 17.54 -5.16 -9.43
N ARG A 300 18.48 -6.02 -9.09
CA ARG A 300 19.80 -6.10 -9.74
C ARG A 300 19.98 -7.35 -10.57
N ASP A 301 19.29 -8.41 -10.17
CA ASP A 301 19.46 -9.70 -10.81
C ASP A 301 18.68 -9.71 -12.12
N ALA A 302 19.41 -9.81 -13.21
CA ALA A 302 18.83 -10.19 -14.50
C ALA A 302 18.39 -11.65 -14.44
N GLU A 303 17.36 -12.00 -15.17
CA GLU A 303 17.03 -13.40 -15.37
C GLU A 303 18.22 -14.15 -15.96
N SER A 304 18.47 -15.37 -15.48
CA SER A 304 19.50 -16.23 -16.06
C SER A 304 19.22 -16.47 -17.55
N ILE A 305 20.25 -16.40 -18.36
CA ILE A 305 20.13 -16.69 -19.78
C ILE A 305 19.77 -18.17 -19.92
N ARG A 306 18.63 -18.44 -20.52
CA ARG A 306 18.13 -19.80 -20.81
C ARG A 306 18.15 -20.05 -22.32
N ASN A 307 18.42 -21.27 -22.72
CA ASN A 307 18.31 -21.65 -24.12
C ASN A 307 16.82 -21.83 -24.52
N ILE A 308 16.55 -21.87 -25.82
CA ILE A 308 15.19 -21.98 -26.35
C ILE A 308 14.50 -23.27 -25.89
N SER A 309 15.27 -24.36 -25.73
CA SER A 309 14.75 -25.65 -25.25
C SER A 309 14.24 -25.56 -23.80
N GLU A 310 15.03 -24.91 -22.94
CA GLU A 310 14.66 -24.65 -21.53
C GLU A 310 13.44 -23.75 -21.43
N LEU A 311 13.39 -22.67 -22.23
CA LEU A 311 12.24 -21.78 -22.27
C LEU A 311 10.96 -22.52 -22.72
N LYS A 312 11.04 -23.34 -23.76
CA LYS A 312 9.89 -24.14 -24.25
C LYS A 312 9.43 -25.19 -23.25
N SER A 313 10.32 -25.72 -22.41
CA SER A 313 9.96 -26.69 -21.39
C SER A 313 9.38 -26.04 -20.13
N SER A 314 9.87 -24.85 -19.77
CA SER A 314 9.51 -24.16 -18.53
C SER A 314 8.28 -23.29 -18.63
N ASP A 315 8.03 -22.67 -19.78
CA ASP A 315 6.87 -21.79 -20.01
C ASP A 315 6.03 -22.25 -21.19
N LYS A 316 4.88 -22.85 -20.88
CA LYS A 316 3.84 -23.25 -21.83
C LYS A 316 2.59 -22.38 -21.67
N GLY A 317 2.70 -21.25 -21.00
CA GLY A 317 1.61 -20.30 -20.81
C GLY A 317 1.20 -19.62 -22.10
N GLY A 318 0.01 -19.03 -22.09
CA GLY A 318 -0.51 -18.25 -23.22
C GLY A 318 -0.99 -19.09 -24.43
N MET A 319 -1.17 -20.41 -24.28
CA MET A 319 -1.76 -21.22 -25.34
C MET A 319 -3.22 -20.80 -25.55
N ILE A 320 -3.51 -20.33 -26.75
CA ILE A 320 -4.86 -19.93 -27.16
C ILE A 320 -5.29 -20.87 -28.29
N PHE A 321 -6.41 -21.54 -28.07
CA PHE A 321 -7.06 -22.31 -29.13
C PHE A 321 -7.88 -21.35 -29.99
N GLN A 322 -7.71 -21.43 -31.31
CA GLN A 322 -8.53 -20.68 -32.26
C GLN A 322 -9.85 -21.42 -32.43
N PRO A 323 -11.00 -20.86 -32.01
CA PRO A 323 -12.28 -21.46 -32.28
C PRO A 323 -12.63 -21.35 -33.75
N GLU A 324 -13.45 -22.26 -34.27
CA GLU A 324 -14.01 -22.11 -35.62
C GLU A 324 -14.90 -20.85 -35.63
N PRO A 325 -14.78 -19.99 -36.67
CA PRO A 325 -15.65 -18.83 -36.79
C PRO A 325 -17.11 -19.27 -36.98
N GLY A 326 -18.00 -18.71 -36.16
CA GLY A 326 -19.42 -19.06 -36.23
C GLY A 326 -20.23 -18.34 -35.14
N VAL A 327 -21.55 -18.58 -35.17
CA VAL A 327 -22.48 -18.15 -34.13
C VAL A 327 -22.82 -19.36 -33.27
N TYR A 328 -22.53 -19.26 -32.00
CA TYR A 328 -22.74 -20.31 -31.01
C TYR A 328 -23.83 -19.88 -30.03
N GLU A 329 -24.85 -20.72 -29.84
CA GLU A 329 -25.90 -20.54 -28.88
C GLU A 329 -25.57 -21.28 -27.57
N LYS A 330 -26.09 -20.79 -26.44
CA LYS A 330 -25.95 -21.41 -25.11
C LYS A 330 -24.49 -21.62 -24.68
N VAL A 331 -23.65 -20.65 -24.95
CA VAL A 331 -22.24 -20.65 -24.56
C VAL A 331 -22.11 -20.42 -23.05
N HIS A 332 -21.31 -21.24 -22.39
CA HIS A 332 -20.95 -21.08 -20.98
C HIS A 332 -19.46 -20.74 -20.85
N GLN A 333 -19.14 -19.76 -20.04
CA GLN A 333 -17.77 -19.44 -19.67
C GLN A 333 -17.44 -20.06 -18.31
N ILE A 334 -16.35 -20.82 -18.26
CA ILE A 334 -15.83 -21.41 -17.02
C ILE A 334 -14.42 -20.89 -16.82
N ASP A 335 -14.11 -20.44 -15.62
CA ASP A 335 -12.79 -19.98 -15.24
C ASP A 335 -12.40 -20.50 -13.85
N PHE A 336 -11.11 -20.65 -13.60
CA PHE A 336 -10.60 -21.03 -12.28
C PHE A 336 -10.49 -19.79 -11.38
N THR A 337 -11.12 -19.83 -10.24
CA THR A 337 -11.00 -18.76 -9.26
C THR A 337 -9.55 -18.62 -8.77
N SER A 338 -8.91 -17.49 -9.11
CA SER A 338 -7.53 -17.17 -8.68
C SER A 338 -6.55 -18.31 -8.95
N LEU A 339 -6.45 -18.79 -10.21
CA LEU A 339 -5.71 -20.01 -10.59
C LEU A 339 -4.30 -20.05 -10.01
N TYR A 340 -3.46 -19.04 -10.26
CA TYR A 340 -2.08 -19.01 -9.77
C TYR A 340 -1.99 -18.96 -8.24
N PRO A 341 -2.69 -18.07 -7.52
CA PRO A 341 -2.72 -18.09 -6.07
C PRO A 341 -3.19 -19.43 -5.50
N SER A 342 -4.20 -20.05 -6.10
CA SER A 342 -4.70 -21.36 -5.67
C SER A 342 -3.67 -22.48 -5.83
N ILE A 343 -2.93 -22.48 -6.92
CA ILE A 343 -1.83 -23.43 -7.15
C ILE A 343 -0.68 -23.18 -6.16
N ILE A 344 -0.28 -21.93 -5.97
CA ILE A 344 0.78 -21.54 -5.04
C ILE A 344 0.45 -22.06 -3.63
N VAL A 345 -0.75 -21.78 -3.13
CA VAL A 345 -1.20 -22.23 -1.81
C VAL A 345 -1.32 -23.75 -1.73
N LYS A 346 -2.01 -24.37 -2.71
CA LYS A 346 -2.29 -25.82 -2.70
C LYS A 346 -1.02 -26.65 -2.84
N CYS A 347 -0.05 -26.18 -3.63
CA CYS A 347 1.20 -26.87 -3.88
C CYS A 347 2.35 -26.40 -2.98
N ASN A 348 2.08 -25.47 -2.06
CA ASN A 348 3.07 -24.89 -1.14
C ASN A 348 4.31 -24.34 -1.89
N LEU A 349 4.07 -23.56 -2.94
CA LEU A 349 5.14 -22.97 -3.75
C LEU A 349 5.58 -21.64 -3.13
N SER A 350 6.85 -21.55 -2.77
CA SER A 350 7.48 -20.32 -2.29
C SER A 350 8.98 -20.39 -2.57
N PRO A 351 9.71 -19.26 -2.55
CA PRO A 351 11.16 -19.30 -2.70
C PRO A 351 11.82 -20.27 -1.73
N GLU A 352 11.37 -20.33 -0.48
CA GLU A 352 11.90 -21.20 0.55
C GLU A 352 11.65 -22.70 0.29
N THR A 353 10.62 -23.03 -0.50
CA THR A 353 10.29 -24.41 -0.84
C THR A 353 10.86 -24.87 -2.17
N LEU A 354 11.17 -23.96 -3.10
CA LEU A 354 11.76 -24.27 -4.39
C LEU A 354 13.26 -24.51 -4.30
N GLU A 355 13.98 -23.70 -3.51
CA GLU A 355 15.44 -23.80 -3.37
C GLU A 355 15.89 -24.81 -2.29
N HIS A 356 14.96 -25.24 -1.44
CA HIS A 356 15.21 -26.19 -0.37
C HIS A 356 14.28 -27.40 -0.50
N PRO A 357 14.63 -28.36 -1.36
CA PRO A 357 13.81 -29.55 -1.62
C PRO A 357 13.49 -30.34 -0.36
N GLU A 358 14.40 -30.36 0.63
CA GLU A 358 14.19 -30.99 1.94
C GLU A 358 13.07 -30.33 2.75
N ARG A 359 12.76 -29.04 2.50
CA ARG A 359 11.65 -28.31 3.15
C ARG A 359 10.36 -28.34 2.35
N SER A 360 10.46 -28.54 1.04
CA SER A 360 9.28 -28.51 0.16
C SER A 360 8.51 -29.82 0.17
N GLY A 361 9.14 -30.92 0.45
CA GLY A 361 8.57 -32.26 0.18
C GLY A 361 8.24 -32.47 -1.31
N PHE A 362 8.52 -31.45 -2.14
CA PHE A 362 8.11 -31.35 -3.53
C PHE A 362 9.03 -32.16 -4.45
N LEU A 363 10.34 -32.19 -4.14
CA LEU A 363 11.33 -32.85 -4.99
C LEU A 363 11.68 -34.27 -4.52
N SER A 364 11.33 -34.65 -3.30
CA SER A 364 11.57 -36.01 -2.80
C SER A 364 10.69 -37.09 -3.48
N LYS A 365 9.68 -36.67 -4.24
CA LYS A 365 8.78 -37.57 -4.98
C LYS A 365 8.58 -37.06 -6.41
N ALA A 366 9.60 -37.16 -7.24
CA ALA A 366 9.54 -36.78 -8.66
C ALA A 366 8.44 -37.48 -9.48
N SER A 367 7.70 -38.41 -8.90
CA SER A 367 6.60 -39.15 -9.52
C SER A 367 5.20 -38.74 -9.05
N SER A 368 5.07 -37.82 -8.08
CA SER A 368 3.77 -37.39 -7.53
C SER A 368 3.45 -35.94 -7.94
N PRO A 369 2.20 -35.63 -8.32
CA PRO A 369 1.82 -34.26 -8.61
C PRO A 369 2.04 -33.35 -7.38
N PRO A 370 2.43 -32.11 -7.59
CA PRO A 370 2.73 -31.18 -6.50
C PRO A 370 1.61 -31.02 -5.47
N CYS A 371 0.37 -31.18 -5.92
CA CYS A 371 -0.82 -31.08 -5.08
C CYS A 371 -0.93 -32.15 -3.99
N CYS A 372 -0.33 -33.34 -4.21
CA CYS A 372 -0.43 -34.45 -3.25
C CYS A 372 0.49 -34.30 -2.04
N THR A 373 1.51 -33.45 -2.13
CA THR A 373 2.45 -33.20 -1.03
C THR A 373 1.95 -32.19 0.00
N TYR A 374 0.97 -31.36 -0.38
CA TYR A 374 0.36 -30.39 0.54
C TYR A 374 -0.60 -31.05 1.54
N GLU A 375 -1.37 -32.04 1.10
CA GLU A 375 -2.31 -32.76 1.98
C GLU A 375 -1.60 -33.62 3.05
N SER A 376 -0.43 -34.19 2.72
CA SER A 376 0.34 -34.97 3.68
C SER A 376 0.95 -34.16 4.84
N ARG A 377 1.03 -32.83 4.72
CA ARG A 377 1.55 -31.94 5.78
C ARG A 377 0.47 -31.39 6.72
N ARG A 378 -0.81 -31.48 6.35
CA ARG A 378 -1.92 -31.10 7.25
C ARG A 378 -2.24 -32.15 8.32
N ASN A 379 -1.76 -33.37 8.12
CA ASN A 379 -2.06 -34.53 8.99
C ASN A 379 -0.84 -34.98 9.81
N ALA A 380 0.23 -34.17 9.87
CA ALA A 380 1.39 -34.33 10.74
C ALA A 380 1.56 -33.08 11.62
#